data_661f9b85c3e820f8422cee1d867b06ad
#
_entry.id   661f9b85c3e820f8422cee1d867b06ad
#
_cell.length_a   1.000
_cell.length_b   1.000
_cell.length_c   1.000
_cell.angle_alpha   90.00
_cell.angle_beta   90.00
_cell.angle_gamma   90.00
#
_symmetry.space_group_name_H-M   'P 1'
#
loop_
_entity.id
_entity.type
_entity.pdbx_description
1 polymer ?
#
loop_
_entity_poly.entity_id
_entity_poly.type
_entity_poly.pdbx_seq_one_letter_code
_entity_poly.pdbx_strand_id
1 'polypeptide(L)'
;MKHLLLSSTILLVASTGLMAEQVKVGDPQAGFTYAKEVCANCHAIVSNETSPVPEAPAFADIANRPGMSAKALLVWMQTQHPTMPNITLEREDLRDVIAYILSHKDKGRSDVQ
;
A
#
# COMPACT_ATOMS: atom_id res chain seq x y z
N MET A 1 -54.16 -36.92 32.43
CA MET A 1 -52.89 -36.94 31.67
C MET A 1 -52.79 -35.64 30.91
N LYS A 2 -51.89 -34.78 31.40
CA LYS A 2 -51.70 -33.44 30.83
C LYS A 2 -50.47 -33.48 29.95
N HIS A 3 -50.65 -33.37 28.64
CA HIS A 3 -49.54 -33.28 27.70
C HIS A 3 -49.00 -31.84 27.67
N LEU A 4 -47.81 -31.64 28.25
CA LEU A 4 -47.07 -30.37 28.09
C LEU A 4 -46.38 -30.40 26.73
N LEU A 5 -46.86 -29.55 25.82
CA LEU A 5 -46.16 -29.26 24.57
C LEU A 5 -45.11 -28.20 24.86
N LEU A 6 -43.81 -28.60 24.88
CA LEU A 6 -42.70 -27.67 24.87
C LEU A 6 -42.53 -27.12 23.44
N SER A 7 -42.94 -25.86 23.25
CA SER A 7 -42.61 -25.09 22.05
C SER A 7 -41.15 -24.66 22.10
N SER A 8 -40.29 -25.34 21.35
CA SER A 8 -38.89 -24.90 21.14
C SER A 8 -38.85 -23.78 20.12
N THR A 9 -38.67 -22.58 20.57
CA THR A 9 -38.43 -21.41 19.73
C THR A 9 -36.97 -21.40 19.31
N ILE A 10 -36.66 -21.76 18.06
CA ILE A 10 -35.31 -21.66 17.50
C ILE A 10 -35.08 -20.20 17.12
N LEU A 11 -34.20 -19.55 17.88
CA LEU A 11 -33.74 -18.19 17.58
C LEU A 11 -32.69 -18.27 16.46
N LEU A 12 -33.08 -17.90 15.24
CA LEU A 12 -32.18 -17.78 14.12
C LEU A 12 -31.35 -16.52 14.30
N VAL A 13 -30.10 -16.65 14.77
CA VAL A 13 -29.13 -15.55 14.83
C VAL A 13 -28.61 -15.34 13.40
N ALA A 14 -29.13 -14.33 12.72
CA ALA A 14 -28.57 -13.87 11.47
C ALA A 14 -27.19 -13.25 11.72
N SER A 15 -26.12 -14.00 11.45
CA SER A 15 -24.77 -13.46 11.41
C SER A 15 -24.62 -12.53 10.22
N THR A 16 -24.81 -11.23 10.45
CA THR A 16 -24.39 -10.21 9.46
C THR A 16 -22.88 -10.21 9.43
N GLY A 17 -22.30 -10.97 8.49
CA GLY A 17 -20.88 -10.90 8.20
C GLY A 17 -20.55 -9.46 7.78
N LEU A 18 -19.79 -8.74 8.62
CA LEU A 18 -19.12 -7.54 8.18
C LEU A 18 -18.17 -7.95 7.06
N MET A 19 -18.56 -7.64 5.82
CA MET A 19 -17.64 -7.64 4.68
C MET A 19 -16.63 -6.54 4.98
N ALA A 20 -15.49 -6.91 5.53
CA ALA A 20 -14.32 -6.02 5.57
C ALA A 20 -14.02 -5.67 4.13
N GLU A 21 -14.23 -4.42 3.74
CA GLU A 21 -13.87 -3.91 2.43
C GLU A 21 -12.37 -4.18 2.24
N GLN A 22 -12.07 -5.11 1.34
CA GLN A 22 -10.69 -5.45 1.00
C GLN A 22 -10.07 -4.22 0.38
N VAL A 23 -9.15 -3.58 1.10
CA VAL A 23 -8.35 -2.50 0.55
C VAL A 23 -7.66 -3.06 -0.69
N LYS A 24 -8.08 -2.60 -1.87
CA LYS A 24 -7.50 -3.07 -3.14
C LYS A 24 -6.01 -2.75 -3.12
N VAL A 25 -5.19 -3.78 -3.07
CA VAL A 25 -3.74 -3.65 -3.17
C VAL A 25 -3.42 -3.19 -4.59
N GLY A 26 -2.49 -2.25 -4.76
CA GLY A 26 -2.04 -1.79 -6.07
C GLY A 26 -1.29 -2.89 -6.83
N ASP A 27 -1.21 -2.75 -8.14
CA ASP A 27 -0.43 -3.61 -9.02
C ASP A 27 1.01 -3.05 -9.14
N PRO A 28 2.05 -3.75 -8.60
CA PRO A 28 3.42 -3.27 -8.69
C PRO A 28 3.95 -3.21 -10.13
N GLN A 29 3.43 -4.02 -11.05
CA GLN A 29 3.85 -3.97 -12.45
C GLN A 29 3.31 -2.71 -13.15
N ALA A 30 2.07 -2.36 -12.92
CA ALA A 30 1.49 -1.10 -13.38
C ALA A 30 2.22 0.09 -12.74
N GLY A 31 2.54 -0.01 -11.44
CA GLY A 31 3.32 0.99 -10.72
C GLY A 31 4.72 1.19 -11.27
N PHE A 32 5.39 0.12 -11.68
CA PHE A 32 6.69 0.21 -12.39
C PHE A 32 6.54 0.97 -13.72
N THR A 33 5.53 0.64 -14.50
CA THR A 33 5.29 1.30 -15.79
C THR A 33 5.09 2.81 -15.61
N TYR A 34 4.26 3.20 -14.65
CA TYR A 34 4.05 4.61 -14.31
C TYR A 34 5.35 5.28 -13.82
N ALA A 35 6.05 4.64 -12.88
CA ALA A 35 7.28 5.18 -12.30
C ALA A 35 8.37 5.41 -13.36
N LYS A 36 8.45 4.56 -14.36
CA LYS A 36 9.37 4.70 -15.49
C LYS A 36 9.16 5.99 -16.29
N GLU A 37 7.91 6.38 -16.45
CA GLU A 37 7.55 7.56 -17.24
C GLU A 37 7.66 8.86 -16.43
N VAL A 38 7.35 8.80 -15.14
CA VAL A 38 7.17 9.99 -14.30
C VAL A 38 8.28 10.13 -13.25
N CYS A 39 8.59 9.07 -12.51
CA CYS A 39 9.47 9.14 -11.33
C CYS A 39 10.96 9.00 -11.67
N ALA A 40 11.28 8.25 -12.73
CA ALA A 40 12.64 7.91 -13.12
C ALA A 40 13.49 9.10 -13.57
N ASN A 41 12.87 10.24 -13.86
CA ASN A 41 13.60 11.48 -14.16
C ASN A 41 14.42 11.99 -12.97
N CYS A 42 14.02 11.65 -11.74
CA CYS A 42 14.67 12.09 -10.52
C CYS A 42 15.11 10.94 -9.62
N HIS A 43 14.31 9.88 -9.51
CA HIS A 43 14.54 8.75 -8.62
C HIS A 43 15.15 7.56 -9.36
N ALA A 44 16.10 6.86 -8.71
CA ALA A 44 16.40 5.48 -9.09
C ALA A 44 15.20 4.62 -8.73
N ILE A 45 14.55 4.07 -9.74
CA ILE A 45 13.35 3.25 -9.57
C ILE A 45 13.64 1.75 -9.58
N VAL A 46 14.83 1.35 -9.94
CA VAL A 46 15.32 -0.03 -9.94
C VAL A 46 16.39 -0.18 -8.86
N SER A 47 16.42 -1.34 -8.21
CA SER A 47 17.41 -1.62 -7.16
C SER A 47 18.85 -1.57 -7.70
N ASN A 48 19.76 -1.08 -6.88
CA ASN A 48 21.20 -0.92 -7.18
C ASN A 48 21.52 0.16 -8.22
N GLU A 49 20.57 1.00 -8.59
CA GLU A 49 20.84 2.19 -9.41
C GLU A 49 21.00 3.44 -8.54
N THR A 50 21.65 4.45 -9.11
CA THR A 50 21.80 5.77 -8.50
C THR A 50 20.75 6.72 -9.07
N SER A 51 20.10 7.50 -8.21
CA SER A 51 19.14 8.50 -8.65
C SER A 51 19.80 9.55 -9.55
N PRO A 52 19.16 9.93 -10.67
CA PRO A 52 19.65 11.02 -11.53
C PRO A 52 19.75 12.35 -10.78
N VAL A 53 18.85 12.60 -9.85
CA VAL A 53 18.91 13.74 -8.94
C VAL A 53 19.40 13.24 -7.57
N PRO A 54 20.57 13.71 -7.09
CA PRO A 54 21.18 13.20 -5.86
C PRO A 54 20.30 13.33 -4.61
N GLU A 55 19.46 14.36 -4.55
CA GLU A 55 18.55 14.62 -3.42
C GLU A 55 17.29 13.76 -3.46
N ALA A 56 16.98 13.14 -4.61
CA ALA A 56 15.85 12.23 -4.73
C ALA A 56 16.25 10.82 -4.27
N PRO A 57 15.70 10.31 -3.16
CA PRO A 57 16.09 8.98 -2.68
C PRO A 57 15.67 7.89 -3.65
N ALA A 58 16.48 6.84 -3.77
CA ALA A 58 16.11 5.66 -4.54
C ALA A 58 14.86 4.98 -3.94
N PHE A 59 14.05 4.34 -4.76
CA PHE A 59 12.85 3.63 -4.31
C PHE A 59 13.18 2.52 -3.30
N ALA A 60 14.32 1.84 -3.48
CA ALA A 60 14.79 0.84 -2.52
C ALA A 60 15.09 1.48 -1.14
N ASP A 61 15.69 2.67 -1.10
CA ASP A 61 15.97 3.39 0.14
C ASP A 61 14.69 3.86 0.82
N ILE A 62 13.72 4.33 0.04
CA ILE A 62 12.40 4.72 0.55
C ILE A 62 11.70 3.51 1.19
N ALA A 63 11.65 2.39 0.48
CA ALA A 63 10.95 1.18 0.93
C ALA A 63 11.53 0.63 2.24
N ASN A 64 12.85 0.75 2.43
CA ASN A 64 13.56 0.18 3.58
C ASN A 64 13.74 1.16 4.74
N ARG A 65 13.18 2.36 4.70
CA ARG A 65 13.17 3.26 5.86
C ARG A 65 12.38 2.65 7.02
N PRO A 66 12.85 2.83 8.26
CA PRO A 66 12.10 2.37 9.43
C PRO A 66 10.67 2.92 9.44
N GLY A 67 9.68 2.06 9.67
CA GLY A 67 8.27 2.44 9.73
C GLY A 67 7.61 2.69 8.36
N MET A 68 8.30 2.43 7.25
CA MET A 68 7.71 2.64 5.93
C MET A 68 6.57 1.65 5.67
N SER A 69 5.44 2.19 5.24
CA SER A 69 4.21 1.46 4.99
C SER A 69 3.43 2.09 3.82
N ALA A 70 2.44 1.38 3.30
CA ALA A 70 1.55 1.92 2.27
C ALA A 70 0.83 3.21 2.75
N LYS A 71 0.42 3.24 4.02
CA LYS A 71 -0.21 4.43 4.62
C LYS A 71 0.76 5.60 4.70
N ALA A 72 2.02 5.36 5.11
CA ALA A 72 3.03 6.40 5.18
C ALA A 72 3.32 6.98 3.79
N LEU A 73 3.45 6.14 2.78
CA LEU A 73 3.63 6.58 1.39
C LEU A 73 2.42 7.34 0.85
N LEU A 74 1.21 6.88 1.17
CA LEU A 74 -0.01 7.56 0.78
C LEU A 74 -0.04 8.99 1.32
N VAL A 75 0.22 9.17 2.61
CA VAL A 75 0.27 10.49 3.25
C VAL A 75 1.38 11.35 2.64
N TRP A 76 2.57 10.76 2.43
CA TRP A 76 3.70 11.46 1.84
C TRP A 76 3.39 11.96 0.43
N MET A 77 2.82 11.12 -0.44
CA MET A 77 2.50 11.47 -1.83
C MET A 77 1.36 12.49 -1.96
N GLN A 78 0.53 12.63 -0.94
CA GLN A 78 -0.55 13.62 -0.87
C GLN A 78 -0.13 14.92 -0.17
N THR A 79 1.08 15.00 0.35
CA THR A 79 1.62 16.17 1.02
C THR A 79 2.61 16.88 0.10
N GLN A 80 2.65 18.21 0.15
CA GLN A 80 3.64 18.97 -0.60
C GLN A 80 5.02 18.76 0.00
N HIS A 81 6.02 18.55 -0.86
CA HIS A 81 7.42 18.47 -0.46
C HIS A 81 8.19 19.60 -1.12
N PRO A 82 9.16 20.24 -0.40
CA PRO A 82 9.88 21.41 -0.93
C PRO A 82 10.68 21.12 -2.21
N THR A 83 11.12 19.88 -2.40
CA THR A 83 12.07 19.51 -3.47
C THR A 83 11.48 18.60 -4.55
N MET A 84 10.33 18.01 -4.30
CA MET A 84 9.62 17.17 -5.27
C MET A 84 8.47 17.96 -5.91
N PRO A 85 8.32 17.97 -7.25
CA PRO A 85 7.17 18.60 -7.89
C PRO A 85 5.85 18.03 -7.37
N ASN A 86 4.83 18.88 -7.29
CA ASN A 86 3.47 18.44 -6.98
C ASN A 86 2.93 17.60 -8.13
N ILE A 87 3.06 16.29 -8.02
CA ILE A 87 2.54 15.34 -9.00
C ILE A 87 1.18 14.86 -8.50
N THR A 88 0.13 15.17 -9.25
CA THR A 88 -1.21 14.64 -8.96
C THR A 88 -1.35 13.30 -9.66
N LEU A 89 -1.41 12.22 -8.88
CA LEU A 89 -1.68 10.89 -9.38
C LEU A 89 -3.16 10.57 -9.23
N GLU A 90 -3.70 9.89 -10.23
CA GLU A 90 -5.00 9.25 -10.09
C GLU A 90 -4.94 8.19 -8.99
N ARG A 91 -6.06 7.89 -8.37
CA ARG A 91 -6.10 7.01 -7.19
C ARG A 91 -5.55 5.60 -7.47
N GLU A 92 -5.74 5.10 -8.68
CA GLU A 92 -5.25 3.80 -9.10
C GLU A 92 -3.72 3.83 -9.28
N ASP A 93 -3.21 4.79 -10.05
CA ASP A 93 -1.76 4.98 -10.25
C ASP A 93 -1.02 5.17 -8.93
N LEU A 94 -1.60 5.94 -8.00
CA LEU A 94 -1.03 6.15 -6.67
C LEU A 94 -0.87 4.83 -5.90
N ARG A 95 -1.89 3.96 -5.92
CA ARG A 95 -1.82 2.65 -5.27
C ARG A 95 -0.79 1.74 -5.93
N ASP A 96 -0.73 1.76 -7.25
CA ASP A 96 0.17 0.93 -8.03
C ASP A 96 1.63 1.34 -7.81
N VAL A 97 1.92 2.64 -7.80
CA VAL A 97 3.26 3.17 -7.48
C VAL A 97 3.66 2.83 -6.04
N ILE A 98 2.76 2.98 -5.08
CA ILE A 98 3.01 2.58 -3.68
C ILE A 98 3.34 1.08 -3.60
N ALA A 99 2.57 0.23 -4.29
CA ALA A 99 2.83 -1.20 -4.33
C ALA A 99 4.20 -1.51 -4.96
N TYR A 100 4.57 -0.80 -6.02
CA TYR A 100 5.88 -0.95 -6.65
C TYR A 100 7.02 -0.50 -5.71
N ILE A 101 6.93 0.66 -5.08
CA ILE A 101 7.94 1.10 -4.11
C ILE A 101 8.12 0.05 -3.01
N LEU A 102 7.04 -0.44 -2.43
CA LEU A 102 7.09 -1.43 -1.34
C LEU A 102 7.58 -2.81 -1.80
N SER A 103 7.54 -3.11 -3.10
CA SER A 103 8.13 -4.34 -3.64
C SER A 103 9.66 -4.41 -3.49
N HIS A 104 10.30 -3.25 -3.29
CA HIS A 104 11.74 -3.16 -2.99
C HIS A 104 12.09 -3.41 -1.51
N LYS A 105 11.10 -3.68 -0.66
CA LYS A 105 11.35 -3.93 0.75
C LYS A 105 12.10 -5.25 0.95
N ASP A 106 13.23 -5.19 1.67
CA ASP A 106 14.02 -6.37 1.98
C ASP A 106 13.23 -7.34 2.87
N LYS A 107 13.03 -8.56 2.40
CA LYS A 107 12.24 -9.59 3.10
C LYS A 107 12.89 -10.09 4.40
N GLY A 108 14.14 -9.71 4.67
CA GLY A 108 14.90 -10.17 5.84
C GLY A 108 14.98 -9.20 7.02
N ARG A 109 14.45 -7.97 6.88
CA ARG A 109 14.57 -6.96 7.93
C ARG A 109 13.31 -6.79 8.79
N SER A 110 12.25 -7.53 8.49
CA SER A 110 10.98 -7.45 9.23
C SER A 110 10.98 -8.21 10.56
N ASP A 111 12.00 -9.04 10.82
CA ASP A 111 11.97 -10.02 11.91
C ASP A 111 12.94 -9.68 13.06
N VAL A 112 13.56 -8.50 13.05
CA VAL A 112 14.43 -8.04 14.14
C VAL A 112 13.83 -6.78 14.78
N GLN A 113 12.86 -7.02 15.61
CA GLN A 113 12.45 -6.10 16.68
C GLN A 113 12.25 -6.87 17.97
#